data_76d89fec57681ab94de12a02acfc15a5
#
_entry.id   76d89fec57681ab94de12a02acfc15a5
#
_cell.length_a   1.000
_cell.length_b   1.000
_cell.length_c   1.000
_cell.angle_alpha   90.00
_cell.angle_beta   90.00
_cell.angle_gamma   90.00
#
_symmetry.space_group_name_H-M   'P 1'
#
loop_
_entity.id
_entity.type
_entity.pdbx_description
1 polymer ?
#
loop_
_entity_poly.entity_id
_entity_poly.type
_entity_poly.pdbx_seq_one_letter_code
_entity_poly.pdbx_strand_id
1 'polypeptide(L)'
;MENQKKMSLFDLTFMAIGGIIGAGIFSMVGTGIATTGRSVALALLVGMVFTMSQQIRMVFTAGMFQLSGGMYSQNALVLSPFLTGVSAVVTLVSSVSFSVFGISMAQYLSDLFPALQPYQTIVACVTLVIFFAVASTGAEIFARVINALGILKFIALGLFIAFGITKVQTGGFEGEPYFINGGMSFLTAVALMSFTCNGATNILNVQAIAENPKKNIPKAFFIASILVAGVYFLLGYVASGIAPYGEVAGQNLGYMASLVLPRPLFIFFIVGGAMCSLSTALLGGISGMPFMIMGIAEDGWLPKFFAKKTNVVVTMAIISILPIIGGFSLDNIVSMMLVPGMVIGAITNFQAMNM
;
A
#
# COMPACT_ATOMS: atom_id res chain seq x y z
N MET A 1 -32.12 -0.23 7.77
CA MET A 1 -30.95 -0.72 6.97
C MET A 1 -31.39 -1.91 6.09
N GLU A 2 -32.51 -1.72 5.44
CA GLU A 2 -33.09 -2.71 4.54
C GLU A 2 -32.65 -2.42 3.11
N ASN A 3 -32.13 -3.43 2.41
CA ASN A 3 -31.77 -3.44 0.99
C ASN A 3 -30.36 -2.99 0.58
N GLN A 4 -29.34 -3.02 1.41
CA GLN A 4 -27.97 -2.97 0.87
C GLN A 4 -27.59 -4.36 0.32
N LYS A 5 -27.25 -4.43 -0.97
CA LYS A 5 -26.77 -5.65 -1.63
C LYS A 5 -25.54 -6.15 -0.88
N LYS A 6 -25.60 -7.37 -0.34
CA LYS A 6 -24.45 -7.99 0.36
C LYS A 6 -23.31 -8.25 -0.63
N MET A 7 -22.08 -8.09 -0.14
CA MET A 7 -20.88 -8.34 -0.93
C MET A 7 -20.54 -9.83 -0.97
N SER A 8 -20.44 -10.37 -2.18
CA SER A 8 -20.06 -11.77 -2.42
C SER A 8 -18.58 -12.05 -2.13
N LEU A 9 -18.18 -13.33 -2.10
CA LEU A 9 -16.77 -13.72 -2.03
C LEU A 9 -15.94 -13.10 -3.18
N PHE A 10 -16.51 -13.02 -4.38
CA PHE A 10 -15.83 -12.42 -5.54
C PHE A 10 -15.58 -10.93 -5.32
N ASP A 11 -16.58 -10.18 -4.86
CA ASP A 11 -16.46 -8.74 -4.59
C ASP A 11 -15.39 -8.46 -3.53
N LEU A 12 -15.40 -9.25 -2.43
CA LEU A 12 -14.41 -9.15 -1.36
C LEU A 12 -12.99 -9.48 -1.86
N THR A 13 -12.86 -10.55 -2.66
CA THR A 13 -11.55 -10.94 -3.23
C THR A 13 -11.01 -9.85 -4.15
N PHE A 14 -11.84 -9.31 -5.03
CA PHE A 14 -11.46 -8.25 -5.95
C PHE A 14 -11.09 -6.95 -5.21
N MET A 15 -11.84 -6.63 -4.14
CA MET A 15 -11.52 -5.50 -3.27
C MET A 15 -10.18 -5.69 -2.53
N ALA A 16 -9.91 -6.90 -2.02
CA ALA A 16 -8.63 -7.21 -1.37
C ALA A 16 -7.46 -7.09 -2.35
N ILE A 17 -7.57 -7.68 -3.54
CA ILE A 17 -6.57 -7.57 -4.61
C ILE A 17 -6.34 -6.09 -4.96
N GLY A 18 -7.43 -5.34 -5.14
CA GLY A 18 -7.38 -3.92 -5.44
C GLY A 18 -6.69 -3.09 -4.36
N GLY A 19 -6.86 -3.49 -3.10
CA GLY A 19 -6.21 -2.89 -1.95
C GLY A 19 -4.71 -3.18 -1.88
N ILE A 20 -4.29 -4.44 -2.13
CA ILE A 20 -2.86 -4.81 -2.14
C ILE A 20 -2.14 -4.14 -3.31
N ILE A 21 -2.69 -4.24 -4.53
CA ILE A 21 -2.10 -3.59 -5.72
C ILE A 21 -2.40 -2.09 -5.67
N GLY A 22 -1.70 -1.43 -4.76
CA GLY A 22 -1.74 0.01 -4.54
C GLY A 22 -0.46 0.68 -5.02
N ALA A 23 -0.11 1.78 -4.35
CA ALA A 23 1.08 2.55 -4.63
C ALA A 23 2.38 1.78 -4.39
N GLY A 24 2.40 0.90 -3.38
CA GLY A 24 3.62 0.29 -2.89
C GLY A 24 4.46 -0.35 -3.98
N ILE A 25 3.85 -1.19 -4.82
CA ILE A 25 4.59 -1.90 -5.86
C ILE A 25 5.17 -0.95 -6.93
N PHE A 26 4.42 0.09 -7.29
CA PHE A 26 4.88 1.07 -8.26
C PHE A 26 6.01 1.95 -7.72
N SER A 27 6.02 2.23 -6.42
CA SER A 27 6.95 3.18 -5.79
C SER A 27 8.18 2.52 -5.18
N MET A 28 8.04 1.29 -4.63
CA MET A 28 9.04 0.71 -3.74
C MET A 28 9.86 -0.42 -4.36
N VAL A 29 9.48 -0.92 -5.55
CA VAL A 29 10.22 -2.05 -6.17
C VAL A 29 11.68 -1.68 -6.44
N GLY A 30 11.95 -0.47 -6.91
CA GLY A 30 13.31 0.00 -7.15
C GLY A 30 14.13 0.16 -5.89
N THR A 31 13.53 0.66 -4.80
CA THR A 31 14.16 0.68 -3.46
C THR A 31 14.48 -0.74 -2.99
N GLY A 32 13.58 -1.70 -3.22
CA GLY A 32 13.84 -3.11 -2.95
C GLY A 32 15.02 -3.66 -3.75
N ILE A 33 15.09 -3.33 -5.05
CA ILE A 33 16.24 -3.71 -5.90
C ILE A 33 17.53 -3.07 -5.37
N ALA A 34 17.50 -1.77 -5.04
CA ALA A 34 18.66 -1.08 -4.46
C ALA A 34 19.17 -1.74 -3.17
N THR A 35 18.25 -2.27 -2.36
CA THR A 35 18.59 -2.90 -1.09
C THR A 35 19.18 -4.30 -1.27
N THR A 36 18.59 -5.16 -2.14
CA THR A 36 18.92 -6.59 -2.18
C THR A 36 19.22 -7.15 -3.59
N GLY A 37 19.13 -6.32 -4.64
CA GLY A 37 19.35 -6.72 -6.01
C GLY A 37 18.22 -7.62 -6.55
N ARG A 38 18.61 -8.64 -7.33
CA ARG A 38 17.67 -9.57 -7.98
C ARG A 38 16.84 -10.41 -7.01
N SER A 39 17.28 -10.55 -5.78
CA SER A 39 16.52 -11.25 -4.73
C SER A 39 15.28 -10.50 -4.28
N VAL A 40 14.99 -9.29 -4.80
CA VAL A 40 13.76 -8.53 -4.53
C VAL A 40 12.49 -9.33 -4.85
N ALA A 41 12.52 -10.18 -5.89
CA ALA A 41 11.41 -11.09 -6.20
C ALA A 41 11.08 -12.02 -5.02
N LEU A 42 12.10 -12.62 -4.41
CA LEU A 42 11.93 -13.42 -3.19
C LEU A 42 11.55 -12.56 -2.00
N ALA A 43 12.11 -11.35 -1.88
CA ALA A 43 11.75 -10.41 -0.79
C ALA A 43 10.26 -10.03 -0.83
N LEU A 44 9.66 -9.87 -2.01
CA LEU A 44 8.23 -9.65 -2.19
C LEU A 44 7.40 -10.86 -1.75
N LEU A 45 7.80 -12.09 -2.09
CA LEU A 45 7.11 -13.31 -1.63
C LEU A 45 7.17 -13.45 -0.11
N VAL A 46 8.36 -13.33 0.47
CA VAL A 46 8.56 -13.45 1.92
C VAL A 46 7.85 -12.30 2.64
N GLY A 47 7.89 -11.08 2.09
CA GLY A 47 7.17 -9.92 2.58
C GLY A 47 5.65 -10.13 2.59
N MET A 48 5.08 -10.78 1.56
CA MET A 48 3.67 -11.15 1.54
C MET A 48 3.33 -12.14 2.66
N VAL A 49 4.12 -13.21 2.82
CA VAL A 49 3.90 -14.19 3.88
C VAL A 49 3.99 -13.53 5.27
N PHE A 50 4.97 -12.64 5.45
CA PHE A 50 5.14 -11.88 6.69
C PHE A 50 3.92 -10.98 6.96
N THR A 51 3.45 -10.22 5.96
CA THR A 51 2.26 -9.38 6.07
C THR A 51 1.01 -10.20 6.37
N MET A 52 0.82 -11.34 5.68
CA MET A 52 -0.29 -12.26 5.96
C MET A 52 -0.26 -12.76 7.41
N SER A 53 0.91 -13.15 7.92
CA SER A 53 1.04 -13.65 9.30
C SER A 53 0.64 -12.59 10.34
N GLN A 54 0.96 -11.34 10.08
CA GLN A 54 0.57 -10.24 10.97
C GLN A 54 -0.94 -9.94 10.95
N GLN A 55 -1.58 -10.11 9.81
CA GLN A 55 -2.98 -9.75 9.58
C GLN A 55 -3.96 -10.90 9.83
N ILE A 56 -3.49 -12.14 9.90
CA ILE A 56 -4.32 -13.35 9.97
C ILE A 56 -5.32 -13.29 11.14
N ARG A 57 -4.87 -12.85 12.31
CA ARG A 57 -5.72 -12.69 13.49
C ARG A 57 -6.89 -11.74 13.23
N MET A 58 -6.59 -10.55 12.70
CA MET A 58 -7.61 -9.53 12.41
C MET A 58 -8.68 -10.04 11.44
N VAL A 59 -8.24 -10.80 10.43
CA VAL A 59 -9.12 -11.37 9.40
C VAL A 59 -10.08 -12.39 10.00
N PHE A 60 -9.61 -13.28 10.87
CA PHE A 60 -10.49 -14.24 11.55
C PHE A 60 -11.38 -13.56 12.59
N THR A 61 -10.85 -12.62 13.38
CA THR A 61 -11.63 -11.87 14.37
C THR A 61 -12.75 -11.06 13.72
N ALA A 62 -12.47 -10.41 12.58
CA ALA A 62 -13.47 -9.66 11.81
C ALA A 62 -14.58 -10.56 11.25
N GLY A 63 -14.26 -11.81 10.92
CA GLY A 63 -15.26 -12.80 10.52
C GLY A 63 -16.20 -13.19 11.67
N MET A 64 -15.71 -13.14 12.92
CA MET A 64 -16.49 -13.51 14.12
C MET A 64 -17.25 -12.32 14.72
N PHE A 65 -16.61 -11.15 14.80
CA PHE A 65 -17.14 -9.95 15.43
C PHE A 65 -17.30 -8.85 14.37
N GLN A 66 -18.52 -8.47 14.08
CA GLN A 66 -18.82 -7.37 13.14
C GLN A 66 -18.67 -6.01 13.85
N LEU A 67 -17.43 -5.56 14.04
CA LEU A 67 -17.13 -4.32 14.74
C LEU A 67 -17.17 -3.12 13.79
N SER A 68 -17.74 -2.02 14.23
CA SER A 68 -17.57 -0.71 13.61
C SER A 68 -16.22 -0.12 14.06
N GLY A 69 -15.46 0.54 13.16
CA GLY A 69 -14.18 1.17 13.50
C GLY A 69 -12.93 0.48 12.93
N GLY A 70 -13.12 -0.55 12.06
CA GLY A 70 -12.04 -1.14 11.29
C GLY A 70 -10.92 -1.76 12.14
N MET A 71 -9.67 -1.52 11.73
CA MET A 71 -8.48 -2.11 12.38
C MET A 71 -8.28 -1.66 13.83
N TYR A 72 -8.65 -0.42 14.18
CA TYR A 72 -8.53 0.08 15.53
C TYR A 72 -9.38 -0.75 16.52
N SER A 73 -10.66 -0.95 16.22
CA SER A 73 -11.56 -1.72 17.10
C SER A 73 -11.12 -3.19 17.23
N GLN A 74 -10.56 -3.76 16.16
CA GLN A 74 -9.99 -5.12 16.20
C GLN A 74 -8.76 -5.20 17.11
N ASN A 75 -7.93 -4.18 17.15
CA ASN A 75 -6.78 -4.10 18.04
C ASN A 75 -7.22 -3.86 19.50
N ALA A 76 -8.18 -2.96 19.72
CA ALA A 76 -8.68 -2.61 21.04
C ALA A 76 -9.31 -3.79 21.79
N LEU A 77 -9.82 -4.81 21.09
CA LEU A 77 -10.32 -6.05 21.71
C LEU A 77 -9.23 -6.85 22.45
N VAL A 78 -7.99 -6.73 22.02
CA VAL A 78 -6.91 -7.62 22.46
C VAL A 78 -5.84 -6.87 23.24
N LEU A 79 -5.62 -5.59 22.90
CA LEU A 79 -4.59 -4.78 23.55
C LEU A 79 -5.04 -4.32 24.94
N SER A 80 -4.08 -4.24 25.86
CA SER A 80 -4.29 -3.54 27.13
C SER A 80 -4.62 -2.06 26.89
N PRO A 81 -5.30 -1.37 27.82
CA PRO A 81 -5.65 0.05 27.65
C PRO A 81 -4.46 0.93 27.25
N PHE A 82 -3.30 0.76 27.89
CA PHE A 82 -2.10 1.52 27.55
C PHE A 82 -1.65 1.29 26.10
N LEU A 83 -1.59 0.04 25.65
CA LEU A 83 -1.20 -0.30 24.29
C LEU A 83 -2.23 0.13 23.26
N THR A 84 -3.52 0.13 23.61
CA THR A 84 -4.58 0.71 22.78
C THR A 84 -4.34 2.21 22.55
N GLY A 85 -4.00 2.96 23.60
CA GLY A 85 -3.63 4.37 23.48
C GLY A 85 -2.40 4.60 22.61
N VAL A 86 -1.34 3.79 22.75
CA VAL A 86 -0.14 3.84 21.88
C VAL A 86 -0.54 3.54 20.44
N SER A 87 -1.34 2.51 20.18
CA SER A 87 -1.85 2.15 18.85
C SER A 87 -2.65 3.29 18.21
N ALA A 88 -3.43 4.02 19.01
CA ALA A 88 -4.20 5.18 18.57
C ALA A 88 -3.29 6.31 18.03
N VAL A 89 -2.23 6.65 18.77
CA VAL A 89 -1.25 7.65 18.34
C VAL A 89 -0.52 7.20 17.07
N VAL A 90 -0.08 5.93 17.04
CA VAL A 90 0.60 5.36 15.85
C VAL A 90 -0.33 5.40 14.63
N THR A 91 -1.61 5.16 14.80
CA THR A 91 -2.60 5.28 13.71
C THR A 91 -2.64 6.70 13.13
N LEU A 92 -2.65 7.73 13.95
CA LEU A 92 -2.60 9.12 13.47
C LEU A 92 -1.29 9.42 12.75
N VAL A 93 -0.15 9.02 13.32
CA VAL A 93 1.18 9.24 12.75
C VAL A 93 1.36 8.48 11.44
N SER A 94 0.70 7.33 11.26
CA SER A 94 0.77 6.55 10.02
C SER A 94 0.21 7.28 8.79
N SER A 95 -0.47 8.44 8.97
CA SER A 95 -0.81 9.36 7.88
C SER A 95 0.41 9.84 7.09
N VAL A 96 1.61 9.76 7.66
CA VAL A 96 2.90 9.97 6.97
C VAL A 96 2.99 9.12 5.70
N SER A 97 2.36 7.93 5.65
CA SER A 97 2.36 7.07 4.46
C SER A 97 1.83 7.76 3.20
N PHE A 98 0.95 8.73 3.33
CA PHE A 98 0.43 9.46 2.17
C PHE A 98 1.50 10.30 1.46
N SER A 99 2.61 10.64 2.11
CA SER A 99 3.77 11.27 1.48
C SER A 99 4.34 10.40 0.34
N VAL A 100 4.37 9.08 0.54
CA VAL A 100 4.85 8.12 -0.47
C VAL A 100 4.05 8.26 -1.77
N PHE A 101 2.72 8.40 -1.65
CA PHE A 101 1.86 8.57 -2.82
C PHE A 101 2.12 9.90 -3.53
N GLY A 102 2.27 11.00 -2.78
CA GLY A 102 2.58 12.31 -3.34
C GLY A 102 3.90 12.33 -4.09
N ILE A 103 4.97 11.81 -3.47
CA ILE A 103 6.30 11.72 -4.07
C ILE A 103 6.26 10.85 -5.33
N SER A 104 5.63 9.68 -5.25
CA SER A 104 5.54 8.76 -6.39
C SER A 104 4.75 9.34 -7.55
N MET A 105 3.64 10.04 -7.30
CA MET A 105 2.89 10.73 -8.35
C MET A 105 3.74 11.81 -9.02
N ALA A 106 4.50 12.57 -8.25
CA ALA A 106 5.41 13.58 -8.80
C ALA A 106 6.51 12.95 -9.66
N GLN A 107 7.07 11.81 -9.25
CA GLN A 107 8.05 11.06 -10.04
C GLN A 107 7.45 10.60 -11.38
N TYR A 108 6.28 9.94 -11.36
CA TYR A 108 5.61 9.48 -12.58
C TYR A 108 5.20 10.62 -13.51
N LEU A 109 4.77 11.76 -12.97
CA LEU A 109 4.51 12.95 -13.76
C LEU A 109 5.79 13.50 -14.41
N SER A 110 6.92 13.43 -13.70
CA SER A 110 8.22 13.84 -14.24
C SER A 110 8.74 12.89 -15.31
N ASP A 111 8.40 11.59 -15.24
CA ASP A 111 8.72 10.62 -16.29
C ASP A 111 7.96 10.94 -17.61
N LEU A 112 6.73 11.45 -17.51
CA LEU A 112 5.96 11.90 -18.67
C LEU A 112 6.36 13.31 -19.15
N PHE A 113 6.65 14.20 -18.21
CA PHE A 113 6.96 15.60 -18.43
C PHE A 113 8.27 16.00 -17.76
N PRO A 114 9.43 15.78 -18.40
CA PRO A 114 10.75 16.04 -17.80
C PRO A 114 10.95 17.47 -17.26
N ALA A 115 10.20 18.45 -17.77
CA ALA A 115 10.19 19.82 -17.28
C ALA A 115 9.73 19.95 -15.81
N LEU A 116 9.04 18.96 -15.26
CA LEU A 116 8.59 18.93 -13.86
C LEU A 116 9.66 18.42 -12.89
N GLN A 117 10.76 17.84 -13.39
CA GLN A 117 11.81 17.25 -12.56
C GLN A 117 12.36 18.20 -11.48
N PRO A 118 12.68 19.49 -11.77
CA PRO A 118 13.15 20.42 -10.75
C PRO A 118 12.10 20.79 -9.69
N TYR A 119 10.83 20.53 -9.98
CA TYR A 119 9.69 20.93 -9.16
C TYR A 119 8.99 19.77 -8.46
N GLN A 120 9.61 18.58 -8.40
CA GLN A 120 8.99 17.36 -7.86
C GLN A 120 8.39 17.55 -6.45
N THR A 121 9.11 18.25 -5.55
CA THR A 121 8.61 18.56 -4.20
C THR A 121 7.29 19.34 -4.23
N ILE A 122 7.23 20.38 -5.08
CA ILE A 122 6.03 21.21 -5.22
C ILE A 122 4.90 20.38 -5.82
N VAL A 123 5.16 19.62 -6.89
CA VAL A 123 4.18 18.74 -7.53
C VAL A 123 3.63 17.72 -6.55
N ALA A 124 4.47 17.10 -5.72
CA ALA A 124 4.05 16.16 -4.69
C ALA A 124 3.11 16.81 -3.65
N CYS A 125 3.48 17.99 -3.13
CA CYS A 125 2.65 18.71 -2.17
C CYS A 125 1.30 19.14 -2.78
N VAL A 126 1.32 19.72 -3.99
CA VAL A 126 0.10 20.15 -4.70
C VAL A 126 -0.82 18.95 -4.96
N THR A 127 -0.26 17.83 -5.39
CA THR A 127 -1.01 16.59 -5.61
C THR A 127 -1.73 16.16 -4.34
N LEU A 128 -1.02 16.08 -3.21
CA LEU A 128 -1.64 15.72 -1.92
C LEU A 128 -2.76 16.69 -1.54
N VAL A 129 -2.53 18.00 -1.65
CA VAL A 129 -3.55 19.01 -1.33
C VAL A 129 -4.82 18.82 -2.18
N ILE A 130 -4.66 18.57 -3.49
CA ILE A 130 -5.79 18.31 -4.39
C ILE A 130 -6.55 17.06 -3.92
N PHE A 131 -5.85 15.95 -3.63
CA PHE A 131 -6.50 14.72 -3.21
C PHE A 131 -7.20 14.84 -1.84
N PHE A 132 -6.60 15.53 -0.88
CA PHE A 132 -7.24 15.82 0.39
C PHE A 132 -8.47 16.74 0.23
N ALA A 133 -8.42 17.71 -0.66
CA ALA A 133 -9.57 18.56 -0.99
C ALA A 133 -10.69 17.75 -1.65
N VAL A 134 -10.38 16.91 -2.64
CA VAL A 134 -11.37 16.05 -3.31
C VAL A 134 -11.98 15.05 -2.34
N ALA A 135 -11.21 14.44 -1.45
CA ALA A 135 -11.72 13.49 -0.47
C ALA A 135 -12.66 14.14 0.57
N SER A 136 -12.57 15.47 0.77
CA SER A 136 -13.49 16.19 1.65
C SER A 136 -14.85 16.51 1.02
N THR A 137 -14.98 16.46 -0.34
CA THR A 137 -16.19 16.88 -1.05
C THR A 137 -17.27 15.81 -1.26
N GLY A 138 -16.98 14.51 -0.96
CA GLY A 138 -18.01 13.46 -0.99
C GLY A 138 -17.65 12.18 -1.75
N ALA A 139 -18.13 11.04 -1.24
CA ALA A 139 -17.66 9.70 -1.56
C ALA A 139 -18.38 8.98 -2.72
N GLU A 140 -19.50 9.47 -3.25
CA GLU A 140 -20.36 8.66 -4.15
C GLU A 140 -19.82 8.52 -5.58
N ILE A 141 -19.18 9.55 -6.12
CA ILE A 141 -18.55 9.50 -7.46
C ILE A 141 -17.35 8.56 -7.44
N PHE A 142 -16.78 8.42 -6.31
CA PHE A 142 -15.55 7.71 -6.00
C PHE A 142 -15.60 6.20 -6.23
N ALA A 143 -16.63 5.50 -5.73
CA ALA A 143 -16.73 4.04 -5.79
C ALA A 143 -16.83 3.49 -7.23
N ARG A 144 -17.51 4.19 -8.13
CA ARG A 144 -17.62 3.76 -9.55
C ARG A 144 -16.32 3.92 -10.30
N VAL A 145 -15.59 5.00 -10.02
CA VAL A 145 -14.30 5.30 -10.64
C VAL A 145 -13.23 4.30 -10.17
N ILE A 146 -13.21 3.95 -8.89
CA ILE A 146 -12.25 3.00 -8.32
C ILE A 146 -12.30 1.63 -9.02
N ASN A 147 -13.49 1.09 -9.29
CA ASN A 147 -13.63 -0.23 -9.92
C ASN A 147 -13.11 -0.24 -11.36
N ALA A 148 -13.42 0.78 -12.15
CA ALA A 148 -12.91 0.91 -13.53
C ALA A 148 -11.38 1.07 -13.56
N LEU A 149 -10.84 1.92 -12.67
CA LEU A 149 -9.40 2.13 -12.53
C LEU A 149 -8.67 0.87 -12.03
N GLY A 150 -9.38 0.02 -11.24
CA GLY A 150 -8.87 -1.27 -10.79
C GLY A 150 -8.50 -2.21 -11.93
N ILE A 151 -9.33 -2.30 -12.98
CA ILE A 151 -9.07 -3.16 -14.15
C ILE A 151 -7.86 -2.64 -14.95
N LEU A 152 -7.76 -1.33 -15.14
CA LEU A 152 -6.69 -0.71 -15.90
C LEU A 152 -5.30 -1.01 -15.31
N LYS A 153 -5.15 -0.95 -13.99
CA LYS A 153 -3.87 -1.27 -13.33
C LYS A 153 -3.44 -2.73 -13.50
N PHE A 154 -4.39 -3.68 -13.51
CA PHE A 154 -4.08 -5.09 -13.78
C PHE A 154 -3.59 -5.30 -15.21
N ILE A 155 -4.24 -4.68 -16.18
CA ILE A 155 -3.82 -4.74 -17.57
C ILE A 155 -2.42 -4.14 -17.72
N ALA A 156 -2.15 -2.99 -17.08
CA ALA A 156 -0.86 -2.33 -17.13
C ALA A 156 0.27 -3.20 -16.56
N LEU A 157 0.07 -3.81 -15.38
CA LEU A 157 1.05 -4.73 -14.78
C LEU A 157 1.24 -5.99 -15.62
N GLY A 158 0.15 -6.56 -16.15
CA GLY A 158 0.20 -7.70 -17.05
C GLY A 158 1.00 -7.43 -18.32
N LEU A 159 0.82 -6.25 -18.93
CA LEU A 159 1.61 -5.81 -20.09
C LEU A 159 3.10 -5.68 -19.73
N PHE A 160 3.42 -5.04 -18.59
CA PHE A 160 4.80 -4.93 -18.15
C PHE A 160 5.47 -6.30 -17.98
N ILE A 161 4.79 -7.24 -17.33
CA ILE A 161 5.30 -8.61 -17.15
C ILE A 161 5.44 -9.31 -18.50
N ALA A 162 4.42 -9.27 -19.36
CA ALA A 162 4.42 -9.98 -20.65
C ALA A 162 5.51 -9.51 -21.59
N PHE A 163 5.73 -8.20 -21.69
CA PHE A 163 6.81 -7.64 -22.51
C PHE A 163 8.17 -7.77 -21.82
N GLY A 164 8.22 -7.58 -20.52
CA GLY A 164 9.46 -7.61 -19.74
C GLY A 164 10.09 -8.99 -19.66
N ILE A 165 9.28 -10.04 -19.50
CA ILE A 165 9.80 -11.41 -19.35
C ILE A 165 10.64 -11.86 -20.55
N THR A 166 10.36 -11.32 -21.74
CA THR A 166 11.14 -11.61 -22.97
C THR A 166 12.50 -10.92 -22.97
N LYS A 167 12.70 -9.92 -22.13
CA LYS A 167 13.95 -9.14 -22.03
C LYS A 167 14.78 -9.49 -20.81
N VAL A 168 14.25 -10.33 -19.91
CA VAL A 168 14.97 -10.74 -18.71
C VAL A 168 16.20 -11.58 -19.05
N GLN A 169 17.35 -11.19 -18.52
CA GLN A 169 18.56 -12.00 -18.54
C GLN A 169 18.52 -13.05 -17.44
N THR A 170 18.13 -14.27 -17.79
CA THR A 170 17.92 -15.39 -16.85
C THR A 170 19.18 -15.78 -16.07
N GLY A 171 20.36 -15.65 -16.69
CA GLY A 171 21.66 -15.92 -16.04
C GLY A 171 22.17 -14.80 -15.13
N GLY A 172 21.50 -13.64 -15.14
CA GLY A 172 21.99 -12.43 -14.46
C GLY A 172 23.04 -11.68 -15.28
N PHE A 173 23.44 -10.53 -14.78
CA PHE A 173 24.48 -9.71 -15.38
C PHE A 173 25.85 -10.11 -14.79
N GLU A 174 26.92 -10.05 -15.60
CA GLU A 174 28.27 -10.44 -15.15
C GLU A 174 28.69 -9.62 -13.93
N GLY A 175 29.21 -10.32 -12.90
CA GLY A 175 29.70 -9.70 -11.67
C GLY A 175 28.60 -9.33 -10.66
N GLU A 176 27.33 -9.56 -10.94
CA GLU A 176 26.23 -9.23 -10.04
C GLU A 176 25.75 -10.45 -9.24
N PRO A 177 25.99 -10.50 -7.91
CA PRO A 177 25.45 -11.57 -7.08
C PRO A 177 23.93 -11.46 -6.95
N TYR A 178 23.25 -12.60 -6.79
CA TYR A 178 21.80 -12.65 -6.61
C TYR A 178 21.35 -11.87 -5.36
N PHE A 179 22.13 -11.95 -4.27
CA PHE A 179 21.95 -11.18 -3.05
C PHE A 179 23.03 -10.09 -2.97
N ILE A 180 22.71 -8.88 -3.36
CA ILE A 180 23.58 -7.73 -3.18
C ILE A 180 23.53 -7.32 -1.71
N ASN A 181 24.69 -7.02 -1.11
CA ASN A 181 24.84 -6.60 0.30
C ASN A 181 24.49 -7.68 1.36
N GLY A 182 24.36 -8.94 0.97
CA GLY A 182 24.23 -10.07 1.90
C GLY A 182 22.86 -10.27 2.54
N GLY A 183 22.80 -11.20 3.51
CA GLY A 183 21.52 -11.67 4.08
C GLY A 183 20.78 -10.63 4.92
N MET A 184 21.49 -9.71 5.62
CA MET A 184 20.83 -8.65 6.42
C MET A 184 20.10 -7.67 5.51
N SER A 185 20.68 -7.31 4.37
CA SER A 185 20.04 -6.45 3.39
C SER A 185 18.80 -7.12 2.76
N PHE A 186 18.84 -8.44 2.59
CA PHE A 186 17.64 -9.19 2.17
C PHE A 186 16.51 -9.07 3.21
N LEU A 187 16.80 -9.23 4.50
CA LEU A 187 15.78 -9.06 5.56
C LEU A 187 15.26 -7.63 5.61
N THR A 188 16.11 -6.64 5.41
CA THR A 188 15.68 -5.23 5.28
C THR A 188 14.76 -5.04 4.07
N ALA A 189 15.10 -5.64 2.93
CA ALA A 189 14.24 -5.61 1.75
C ALA A 189 12.90 -6.31 2.00
N VAL A 190 12.87 -7.45 2.70
CA VAL A 190 11.61 -8.12 3.10
C VAL A 190 10.73 -7.17 3.93
N ALA A 191 11.32 -6.48 4.91
CA ALA A 191 10.58 -5.51 5.72
C ALA A 191 10.02 -4.36 4.87
N LEU A 192 10.83 -3.76 3.99
CA LEU A 192 10.38 -2.70 3.08
C LEU A 192 9.31 -3.20 2.11
N MET A 193 9.50 -4.38 1.53
CA MET A 193 8.53 -4.96 0.59
C MET A 193 7.23 -5.40 1.27
N SER A 194 7.23 -5.66 2.57
CA SER A 194 5.99 -5.91 3.31
C SER A 194 5.00 -4.73 3.26
N PHE A 195 5.51 -3.50 3.10
CA PHE A 195 4.67 -2.32 2.84
C PHE A 195 3.86 -2.47 1.55
N THR A 196 4.47 -2.97 0.49
CA THR A 196 3.79 -3.16 -0.81
C THR A 196 2.72 -4.24 -0.75
N CYS A 197 2.85 -5.17 0.19
CA CYS A 197 1.95 -6.31 0.38
C CYS A 197 0.74 -5.98 1.29
N ASN A 198 0.69 -4.77 1.85
CA ASN A 198 -0.43 -4.32 2.68
C ASN A 198 -1.65 -3.97 1.82
N GLY A 199 -2.84 -3.97 2.46
CA GLY A 199 -4.10 -3.51 1.85
C GLY A 199 -5.17 -4.58 1.70
N ALA A 200 -4.85 -5.88 1.85
CA ALA A 200 -5.86 -6.94 1.86
C ALA A 200 -6.92 -6.73 2.96
N THR A 201 -6.51 -6.14 4.08
CA THR A 201 -7.39 -5.82 5.22
C THR A 201 -8.41 -4.73 4.95
N ASN A 202 -8.37 -4.05 3.79
CA ASN A 202 -9.43 -3.10 3.42
C ASN A 202 -10.82 -3.73 3.37
N ILE A 203 -10.92 -5.06 3.16
CA ILE A 203 -12.19 -5.81 3.25
C ILE A 203 -12.81 -5.79 4.64
N LEU A 204 -12.02 -5.52 5.70
CA LEU A 204 -12.54 -5.40 7.06
C LEU A 204 -13.43 -4.17 7.25
N ASN A 205 -13.27 -3.15 6.42
CA ASN A 205 -14.10 -1.94 6.46
C ASN A 205 -15.54 -2.20 5.95
N VAL A 206 -15.74 -3.29 5.21
CA VAL A 206 -17.05 -3.68 4.65
C VAL A 206 -17.58 -4.98 5.25
N GLN A 207 -17.02 -5.45 6.36
CA GLN A 207 -17.40 -6.71 7.01
C GLN A 207 -18.89 -6.79 7.37
N ALA A 208 -19.52 -5.65 7.70
CA ALA A 208 -20.93 -5.58 8.08
C ALA A 208 -21.89 -5.93 6.93
N ILE A 209 -21.47 -5.73 5.69
CA ILE A 209 -22.26 -6.01 4.47
C ILE A 209 -21.74 -7.23 3.69
N ALA A 210 -20.79 -7.98 4.25
CA ALA A 210 -20.26 -9.18 3.63
C ALA A 210 -21.27 -10.36 3.74
N GLU A 211 -21.40 -11.17 2.69
CA GLU A 211 -22.08 -12.45 2.75
C GLU A 211 -21.22 -13.45 3.53
N ASN A 212 -21.83 -14.16 4.50
CA ASN A 212 -21.14 -15.19 5.29
C ASN A 212 -19.74 -14.74 5.78
N PRO A 213 -19.61 -13.64 6.54
CA PRO A 213 -18.33 -13.00 6.84
C PRO A 213 -17.32 -13.96 7.46
N LYS A 214 -17.75 -14.91 8.31
CA LYS A 214 -16.89 -15.95 8.92
C LYS A 214 -16.11 -16.78 7.89
N LYS A 215 -16.72 -17.04 6.71
CA LYS A 215 -16.10 -17.85 5.65
C LYS A 215 -15.49 -17.00 4.56
N ASN A 216 -16.20 -15.95 4.12
CA ASN A 216 -15.83 -15.22 2.92
C ASN A 216 -14.70 -14.22 3.16
N ILE A 217 -14.61 -13.59 4.35
CA ILE A 217 -13.53 -12.66 4.66
C ILE A 217 -12.16 -13.38 4.69
N PRO A 218 -11.97 -14.47 5.46
CA PRO A 218 -10.71 -15.21 5.41
C PRO A 218 -10.38 -15.77 4.02
N LYS A 219 -11.38 -16.36 3.34
CA LYS A 219 -11.16 -16.89 1.99
C LYS A 219 -10.71 -15.81 1.00
N ALA A 220 -11.40 -14.68 0.98
CA ALA A 220 -11.04 -13.55 0.11
C ALA A 220 -9.63 -13.05 0.40
N PHE A 221 -9.27 -12.92 1.67
CA PHE A 221 -7.94 -12.51 2.11
C PHE A 221 -6.84 -13.46 1.58
N PHE A 222 -6.98 -14.76 1.79
CA PHE A 222 -5.98 -15.74 1.36
C PHE A 222 -5.89 -15.83 -0.17
N ILE A 223 -7.04 -15.91 -0.87
CA ILE A 223 -7.06 -15.97 -2.35
C ILE A 223 -6.39 -14.73 -2.93
N ALA A 224 -6.75 -13.54 -2.47
CA ALA A 224 -6.17 -12.29 -2.94
C ALA A 224 -4.66 -12.24 -2.69
N SER A 225 -4.22 -12.56 -1.47
CA SER A 225 -2.81 -12.52 -1.09
C SER A 225 -1.96 -13.49 -1.90
N ILE A 226 -2.43 -14.73 -2.13
CA ILE A 226 -1.70 -15.72 -2.92
C ILE A 226 -1.60 -15.30 -4.40
N LEU A 227 -2.71 -14.83 -4.98
CA LEU A 227 -2.71 -14.35 -6.38
C LEU A 227 -1.75 -13.17 -6.57
N VAL A 228 -1.84 -12.20 -5.67
CA VAL A 228 -0.97 -11.01 -5.75
C VAL A 228 0.49 -11.37 -5.46
N ALA A 229 0.78 -12.31 -4.56
CA ALA A 229 2.14 -12.80 -4.33
C ALA A 229 2.78 -13.33 -5.62
N GLY A 230 2.03 -14.12 -6.41
CA GLY A 230 2.49 -14.59 -7.71
C GLY A 230 2.76 -13.46 -8.70
N VAL A 231 1.86 -12.48 -8.79
CA VAL A 231 2.03 -11.30 -9.66
C VAL A 231 3.25 -10.48 -9.20
N TYR A 232 3.42 -10.25 -7.92
CA TYR A 232 4.53 -9.48 -7.37
C TYR A 232 5.88 -10.17 -7.53
N PHE A 233 5.91 -11.50 -7.40
CA PHE A 233 7.11 -12.28 -7.71
C PHE A 233 7.54 -12.11 -9.16
N LEU A 234 6.62 -12.30 -10.10
CA LEU A 234 6.90 -12.12 -11.53
C LEU A 234 7.33 -10.69 -11.84
N LEU A 235 6.68 -9.72 -11.22
CA LEU A 235 6.99 -8.31 -11.40
C LEU A 235 8.38 -7.95 -10.87
N GLY A 236 8.72 -8.42 -9.65
CA GLY A 236 10.05 -8.24 -9.07
C GLY A 236 11.15 -8.94 -9.88
N TYR A 237 10.86 -10.15 -10.38
CA TYR A 237 11.75 -10.91 -11.25
C TYR A 237 12.03 -10.17 -12.56
N VAL A 238 11.00 -9.66 -13.23
CA VAL A 238 11.13 -8.87 -14.44
C VAL A 238 11.87 -7.56 -14.14
N ALA A 239 11.41 -6.78 -13.17
CA ALA A 239 11.95 -5.47 -12.86
C ALA A 239 13.46 -5.50 -12.54
N SER A 240 13.92 -6.55 -11.84
CA SER A 240 15.34 -6.71 -11.48
C SER A 240 16.18 -7.44 -12.51
N GLY A 241 15.57 -7.99 -13.58
CA GLY A 241 16.26 -8.80 -14.59
C GLY A 241 16.35 -8.18 -15.97
N ILE A 242 15.72 -7.03 -16.21
CA ILE A 242 15.67 -6.39 -17.54
C ILE A 242 16.88 -5.52 -17.87
N ALA A 243 17.61 -5.05 -16.86
CA ALA A 243 18.80 -4.22 -16.99
C ALA A 243 19.75 -4.45 -15.79
N PRO A 244 21.05 -4.05 -15.91
CA PRO A 244 22.00 -4.16 -14.82
C PRO A 244 21.55 -3.45 -13.56
N TYR A 245 22.01 -3.94 -12.38
CA TYR A 245 21.66 -3.36 -11.08
C TYR A 245 21.84 -1.84 -11.05
N GLY A 246 22.97 -1.33 -11.56
CA GLY A 246 23.25 0.12 -11.57
C GLY A 246 22.22 0.98 -12.30
N GLU A 247 21.46 0.41 -13.23
CA GLU A 247 20.41 1.11 -13.98
C GLU A 247 19.05 1.08 -13.27
N VAL A 248 18.70 -0.05 -12.62
CA VAL A 248 17.35 -0.25 -12.07
C VAL A 248 17.25 0.00 -10.57
N ALA A 249 18.37 -0.01 -9.85
CA ALA A 249 18.40 0.22 -8.41
C ALA A 249 17.91 1.63 -8.05
N GLY A 250 16.92 1.72 -7.17
CA GLY A 250 16.33 2.99 -6.74
C GLY A 250 15.39 3.65 -7.74
N GLN A 251 15.27 3.11 -8.96
CA GLN A 251 14.36 3.65 -9.98
C GLN A 251 12.91 3.23 -9.72
N ASN A 252 11.95 4.05 -10.13
CA ASN A 252 10.55 3.67 -10.05
C ASN A 252 10.18 2.63 -11.14
N LEU A 253 9.04 1.99 -11.00
CA LEU A 253 8.59 0.99 -11.97
C LEU A 253 8.29 1.60 -13.35
N GLY A 254 8.04 2.92 -13.43
CA GLY A 254 7.85 3.66 -14.70
C GLY A 254 9.12 3.71 -15.51
N TYR A 255 10.26 4.02 -14.90
CA TYR A 255 11.55 3.96 -15.58
C TYR A 255 11.80 2.56 -16.17
N MET A 256 11.59 1.51 -15.36
CA MET A 256 11.74 0.13 -15.82
C MET A 256 10.77 -0.21 -16.96
N ALA A 257 9.55 0.31 -16.94
CA ALA A 257 8.58 0.14 -18.00
C ALA A 257 9.01 0.84 -19.30
N SER A 258 9.71 1.97 -19.22
CA SER A 258 10.24 2.68 -20.40
C SER A 258 11.32 1.87 -21.13
N LEU A 259 12.06 1.01 -20.43
CA LEU A 259 13.07 0.12 -21.03
C LEU A 259 12.44 -1.05 -21.81
N VAL A 260 11.19 -1.39 -21.49
CA VAL A 260 10.53 -2.60 -21.97
C VAL A 260 9.41 -2.30 -22.96
N LEU A 261 8.57 -1.31 -22.64
CA LEU A 261 7.34 -1.03 -23.37
C LEU A 261 7.58 -0.02 -24.51
N PRO A 262 6.95 -0.22 -25.68
CA PRO A 262 6.90 0.82 -26.70
C PRO A 262 6.13 2.04 -26.16
N ARG A 263 6.45 3.25 -26.68
CA ARG A 263 5.97 4.53 -26.16
C ARG A 263 4.44 4.61 -25.89
N PRO A 264 3.55 4.11 -26.76
CA PRO A 264 2.10 4.14 -26.47
C PRO A 264 1.72 3.30 -25.25
N LEU A 265 2.30 2.09 -25.12
CA LEU A 265 2.05 1.21 -23.98
C LEU A 265 2.72 1.74 -22.70
N PHE A 266 3.85 2.41 -22.79
CA PHE A 266 4.49 3.11 -21.67
C PHE A 266 3.59 4.23 -21.13
N ILE A 267 3.02 5.08 -21.99
CA ILE A 267 2.07 6.12 -21.56
C ILE A 267 0.85 5.48 -20.90
N PHE A 268 0.30 4.40 -21.48
CA PHE A 268 -0.79 3.66 -20.88
C PHE A 268 -0.40 3.08 -19.52
N PHE A 269 0.82 2.55 -19.36
CA PHE A 269 1.33 2.01 -18.11
C PHE A 269 1.41 3.10 -17.03
N ILE A 270 1.93 4.29 -17.36
CA ILE A 270 2.01 5.40 -16.41
C ILE A 270 0.61 5.88 -16.02
N VAL A 271 -0.24 6.22 -16.98
CA VAL A 271 -1.54 6.84 -16.72
C VAL A 271 -2.54 5.81 -16.17
N GLY A 272 -2.72 4.69 -16.87
CA GLY A 272 -3.70 3.65 -16.54
C GLY A 272 -3.23 2.70 -15.43
N GLY A 273 -1.92 2.51 -15.28
CA GLY A 273 -1.33 1.66 -14.24
C GLY A 273 -0.96 2.46 -13.00
N ALA A 274 0.13 3.21 -13.07
CA ALA A 274 0.72 3.86 -11.92
C ALA A 274 -0.18 4.97 -11.33
N MET A 275 -0.55 5.96 -12.14
CA MET A 275 -1.36 7.09 -11.67
C MET A 275 -2.73 6.65 -11.14
N CYS A 276 -3.40 5.72 -11.83
CA CYS A 276 -4.67 5.16 -11.37
C CYS A 276 -4.51 4.38 -10.05
N SER A 277 -3.45 3.60 -9.93
CA SER A 277 -3.16 2.83 -8.71
C SER A 277 -2.90 3.72 -7.51
N LEU A 278 -2.02 4.71 -7.70
CA LEU A 278 -1.70 5.72 -6.68
C LEU A 278 -2.95 6.50 -6.25
N SER A 279 -3.73 6.98 -7.23
CA SER A 279 -4.95 7.75 -6.97
C SER A 279 -5.99 6.95 -6.17
N THR A 280 -6.25 5.71 -6.57
CA THR A 280 -7.26 4.87 -5.90
C THR A 280 -6.86 4.52 -4.47
N ALA A 281 -5.58 4.21 -4.25
CA ALA A 281 -5.07 3.86 -2.92
C ALA A 281 -5.03 5.09 -2.00
N LEU A 282 -4.56 6.23 -2.51
CA LEU A 282 -4.51 7.50 -1.76
C LEU A 282 -5.92 7.95 -1.33
N LEU A 283 -6.85 7.99 -2.26
CA LEU A 283 -8.23 8.37 -1.97
C LEU A 283 -8.90 7.38 -1.01
N GLY A 284 -8.70 6.08 -1.17
CA GLY A 284 -9.21 5.05 -0.26
C GLY A 284 -8.74 5.28 1.18
N GLY A 285 -7.46 5.56 1.37
CA GLY A 285 -6.88 5.90 2.67
C GLY A 285 -7.43 7.20 3.27
N ILE A 286 -7.41 8.28 2.48
CA ILE A 286 -7.93 9.60 2.94
C ILE A 286 -9.43 9.53 3.26
N SER A 287 -10.21 8.70 2.57
CA SER A 287 -11.65 8.57 2.84
C SER A 287 -11.96 7.73 4.07
N GLY A 288 -11.19 6.67 4.34
CA GLY A 288 -11.46 5.72 5.42
C GLY A 288 -10.84 6.07 6.76
N MET A 289 -9.59 6.53 6.76
CA MET A 289 -8.80 6.80 7.97
C MET A 289 -9.40 7.86 8.91
N PRO A 290 -10.03 8.95 8.42
CA PRO A 290 -10.65 9.94 9.30
C PRO A 290 -11.72 9.36 10.22
N PHE A 291 -12.55 8.45 9.75
CA PHE A 291 -13.59 7.82 10.57
C PHE A 291 -13.00 6.99 11.70
N MET A 292 -11.87 6.31 11.45
CA MET A 292 -11.15 5.56 12.47
C MET A 292 -10.55 6.49 13.53
N ILE A 293 -9.90 7.60 13.10
CA ILE A 293 -9.32 8.59 14.01
C ILE A 293 -10.40 9.30 14.84
N MET A 294 -11.56 9.59 14.26
CA MET A 294 -12.71 10.15 14.99
C MET A 294 -13.19 9.19 16.08
N GLY A 295 -13.33 7.88 15.76
CA GLY A 295 -13.67 6.86 16.77
C GLY A 295 -12.65 6.78 17.90
N ILE A 296 -11.36 6.86 17.60
CA ILE A 296 -10.29 6.91 18.60
C ILE A 296 -10.44 8.14 19.53
N ALA A 297 -10.86 9.29 18.97
CA ALA A 297 -11.09 10.51 19.75
C ALA A 297 -12.37 10.42 20.59
N GLU A 298 -13.41 9.74 20.11
CA GLU A 298 -14.64 9.45 20.86
C GLU A 298 -14.37 8.54 22.05
N ASP A 299 -13.46 7.56 21.90
CA ASP A 299 -13.00 6.68 22.98
C ASP A 299 -12.06 7.39 23.98
N GLY A 300 -11.71 8.65 23.74
CA GLY A 300 -10.91 9.48 24.66
C GLY A 300 -9.38 9.33 24.55
N TRP A 301 -8.87 8.57 23.58
CA TRP A 301 -7.41 8.41 23.36
C TRP A 301 -6.76 9.59 22.63
N LEU A 302 -7.55 10.36 21.90
CA LEU A 302 -7.11 11.58 21.25
C LEU A 302 -7.93 12.77 21.73
N PRO A 303 -7.39 14.00 21.66
CA PRO A 303 -8.13 15.20 22.01
C PRO A 303 -9.45 15.35 21.23
N LYS A 304 -10.49 15.92 21.86
CA LYS A 304 -11.80 16.20 21.24
C LYS A 304 -11.72 17.00 19.93
N PHE A 305 -10.59 17.67 19.70
CA PHE A 305 -10.29 18.34 18.43
C PHE A 305 -10.45 17.39 17.24
N PHE A 306 -10.06 16.11 17.40
CA PHE A 306 -10.14 15.07 16.37
C PHE A 306 -11.53 14.42 16.21
N ALA A 307 -12.51 14.82 17.01
CA ALA A 307 -13.90 14.37 16.81
C ALA A 307 -14.56 14.98 15.56
N LYS A 308 -13.95 16.03 14.96
CA LYS A 308 -14.43 16.66 13.72
C LYS A 308 -13.64 16.18 12.52
N LYS A 309 -14.33 15.62 11.49
CA LYS A 309 -13.72 15.10 10.25
C LYS A 309 -12.75 16.10 9.61
N THR A 310 -13.15 17.39 9.52
CA THR A 310 -12.32 18.44 8.91
C THR A 310 -10.97 18.58 9.62
N ASN A 311 -10.96 18.58 10.96
CA ASN A 311 -9.72 18.73 11.74
C ASN A 311 -8.79 17.52 11.51
N VAL A 312 -9.38 16.31 11.45
CA VAL A 312 -8.62 15.09 11.16
C VAL A 312 -7.98 15.17 9.78
N VAL A 313 -8.76 15.50 8.74
CA VAL A 313 -8.29 15.59 7.35
C VAL A 313 -7.17 16.63 7.22
N VAL A 314 -7.33 17.81 7.82
CA VAL A 314 -6.30 18.86 7.81
C VAL A 314 -5.02 18.38 8.52
N THR A 315 -5.15 17.75 9.68
CA THR A 315 -3.98 17.23 10.41
C THR A 315 -3.26 16.13 9.61
N MET A 316 -4.01 15.20 9.00
CA MET A 316 -3.45 14.17 8.12
C MET A 316 -2.71 14.79 6.93
N ALA A 317 -3.27 15.83 6.31
CA ALA A 317 -2.63 16.55 5.21
C ALA A 317 -1.30 17.19 5.65
N ILE A 318 -1.27 17.85 6.81
CA ILE A 318 -0.07 18.44 7.38
C ILE A 318 0.99 17.35 7.64
N ILE A 319 0.63 16.27 8.35
CA ILE A 319 1.52 15.15 8.67
C ILE A 319 2.09 14.54 7.37
N SER A 320 1.30 14.46 6.30
CA SER A 320 1.72 13.88 5.03
C SER A 320 2.63 14.81 4.22
N ILE A 321 2.50 16.13 4.36
CA ILE A 321 3.29 17.10 3.59
C ILE A 321 4.65 17.36 4.25
N LEU A 322 4.73 17.32 5.58
CA LEU A 322 5.95 17.62 6.33
C LEU A 322 7.19 16.82 5.89
N PRO A 323 7.13 15.48 5.69
CA PRO A 323 8.29 14.72 5.23
C PRO A 323 8.74 15.10 3.82
N ILE A 324 7.82 15.49 2.94
CA ILE A 324 8.12 15.91 1.57
C ILE A 324 8.93 17.21 1.59
N ILE A 325 8.50 18.19 2.38
CA ILE A 325 9.21 19.47 2.56
C ILE A 325 10.55 19.23 3.27
N GLY A 326 10.61 18.28 4.22
CA GLY A 326 11.82 17.89 4.92
C GLY A 326 12.84 17.11 4.06
N GLY A 327 12.51 16.78 2.80
CA GLY A 327 13.41 16.07 1.89
C GLY A 327 13.66 14.61 2.29
N PHE A 328 12.74 13.98 3.03
CA PHE A 328 12.90 12.58 3.41
C PHE A 328 12.76 11.67 2.18
N SER A 329 13.62 10.65 2.10
CA SER A 329 13.53 9.61 1.06
C SER A 329 12.34 8.68 1.28
N LEU A 330 11.88 8.00 0.21
CA LEU A 330 10.75 7.07 0.27
C LEU A 330 10.95 5.96 1.31
N ASP A 331 12.14 5.37 1.37
CA ASP A 331 12.51 4.31 2.32
C ASP A 331 12.50 4.80 3.77
N ASN A 332 12.96 6.03 4.04
CA ASN A 332 12.88 6.64 5.35
C ASN A 332 11.42 6.84 5.80
N ILE A 333 10.57 7.37 4.92
CA ILE A 333 9.15 7.57 5.21
C ILE A 333 8.44 6.24 5.48
N VAL A 334 8.70 5.23 4.63
CA VAL A 334 8.14 3.89 4.80
C VAL A 334 8.63 3.25 6.11
N SER A 335 9.90 3.38 6.44
CA SER A 335 10.46 2.85 7.68
C SER A 335 9.87 3.50 8.93
N MET A 336 9.65 4.81 8.92
CA MET A 336 8.97 5.55 10.01
C MET A 336 7.57 5.00 10.31
N MET A 337 6.89 4.49 9.31
CA MET A 337 5.54 3.95 9.43
C MET A 337 5.56 2.45 9.77
N LEU A 338 6.43 1.68 9.10
CA LEU A 338 6.46 0.22 9.24
C LEU A 338 6.92 -0.21 10.63
N VAL A 339 7.98 0.39 11.17
CA VAL A 339 8.58 -0.06 12.45
C VAL A 339 7.57 -0.01 13.59
N PRO A 340 6.86 1.11 13.87
CA PRO A 340 5.84 1.14 14.92
C PRO A 340 4.67 0.17 14.63
N GLY A 341 4.25 0.06 13.37
CA GLY A 341 3.18 -0.85 12.96
C GLY A 341 3.53 -2.33 13.18
N MET A 342 4.75 -2.73 12.85
CA MET A 342 5.25 -4.10 13.08
C MET A 342 5.35 -4.43 14.57
N VAL A 343 5.87 -3.50 15.38
CA VAL A 343 5.97 -3.68 16.83
C VAL A 343 4.58 -3.87 17.45
N ILE A 344 3.63 -2.99 17.13
CA ILE A 344 2.25 -3.11 17.63
C ILE A 344 1.62 -4.41 17.13
N GLY A 345 1.78 -4.75 15.85
CA GLY A 345 1.27 -5.98 15.27
C GLY A 345 1.81 -7.24 15.98
N ALA A 346 3.11 -7.27 16.27
CA ALA A 346 3.73 -8.38 16.99
C ALA A 346 3.20 -8.49 18.41
N ILE A 347 3.12 -7.38 19.16
CA ILE A 347 2.56 -7.34 20.51
C ILE A 347 1.09 -7.81 20.51
N THR A 348 0.30 -7.32 19.55
CA THR A 348 -1.12 -7.66 19.44
C THR A 348 -1.32 -9.16 19.16
N ASN A 349 -0.49 -9.73 18.27
CA ASN A 349 -0.56 -11.16 18.00
C ASN A 349 -0.14 -12.01 19.21
N PHE A 350 0.91 -11.58 19.93
CA PHE A 350 1.35 -12.27 21.15
C PHE A 350 0.30 -12.24 22.26
N GLN A 351 -0.35 -11.10 22.48
CA GLN A 351 -1.41 -10.97 23.47
C GLN A 351 -2.65 -11.82 23.10
N ALA A 352 -2.99 -11.89 21.82
CA ALA A 352 -4.10 -12.72 21.35
C ALA A 352 -3.87 -14.23 21.52
N MET A 353 -2.61 -14.69 21.57
CA MET A 353 -2.29 -16.10 21.85
C MET A 353 -2.48 -16.49 23.31
N ASN A 354 -2.53 -15.51 24.20
CA ASN A 354 -2.67 -15.72 25.64
C ASN A 354 -4.13 -15.52 26.15
N MET A 355 -5.08 -15.25 25.25
CA MET A 355 -6.52 -15.17 25.49
C MET A 355 -7.22 -16.48 25.12
#